data_fc3582f27f1febcd3a9db1a19d7f6ba6
#
_entry.id   fc3582f27f1febcd3a9db1a19d7f6ba6
#
_cell.length_a   1.000
_cell.length_b   1.000
_cell.length_c   1.000
_cell.angle_alpha   90.00
_cell.angle_beta   90.00
_cell.angle_gamma   90.00
#
_symmetry.space_group_name_H-M   'P 1'
#
loop_
_entity.id
_entity.type
_entity.pdbx_description
1 polymer ?
#
loop_
_entity_poly.entity_id
_entity_poly.type
_entity_poly.pdbx_seq_one_letter_code
_entity_poly.pdbx_strand_id
1 'polypeptide(L)'
;VASSEAKAFLANIQVDDSVNAPGSGPVLIGAIPFDSQQPHDFVLPKLLVCKSDDGRCWVTTIQDTELDKSESIDLDLGPIHAPSATSSSYTVTPGVDIETYLHAVTAARDAVRSGAITKAVIARDVFVTSSQPIDIHSVLLRLRNSFGSSYQFSVDGFVGASPELLVSIVDGEVSSHPLAGTAPRTGDPATDAQLATSLLSSTKNQIEHRIVIDAVHDTLLPWCSYLDWEPEASIVAVANVQHLGTHMLGRLSEPFLHVLDAVYALSPTPALGGHPRDKALKLIAEVEGMSRGRYGGDGICRSKSR
;
A
#
# COMPACT_ATOMS: atom_id res chain seq x y z
N VAL A 1 3.38 9.89 17.23
CA VAL A 1 4.77 10.34 17.42
C VAL A 1 5.46 10.39 16.07
N ALA A 2 5.53 9.29 15.30
CA ALA A 2 6.25 9.24 14.02
C ALA A 2 5.76 10.27 12.97
N SER A 3 4.45 10.53 12.87
CA SER A 3 3.91 11.55 11.96
C SER A 3 4.37 12.97 12.34
N SER A 4 4.35 13.33 13.63
CA SER A 4 4.78 14.66 14.08
C SER A 4 6.28 14.88 13.90
N GLU A 5 7.09 13.85 14.11
CA GLU A 5 8.54 13.89 13.89
C GLU A 5 8.88 14.05 12.41
N ALA A 6 8.23 13.27 11.53
CA ALA A 6 8.42 13.37 10.08
C ALA A 6 8.02 14.77 9.55
N LYS A 7 6.90 15.34 10.04
CA LYS A 7 6.48 16.70 9.69
C LYS A 7 7.49 17.75 10.16
N ALA A 8 7.93 17.68 11.41
CA ALA A 8 8.91 18.61 11.97
C ALA A 8 10.23 18.53 11.23
N PHE A 9 10.65 17.31 10.85
CA PHE A 9 11.86 17.10 10.07
C PHE A 9 11.76 17.75 8.69
N LEU A 10 10.69 17.48 7.93
CA LEU A 10 10.49 18.06 6.60
C LEU A 10 10.37 19.60 6.64
N ALA A 11 9.72 20.15 7.67
CA ALA A 11 9.55 21.60 7.83
C ALA A 11 10.87 22.36 8.04
N ASN A 12 11.93 21.67 8.51
CA ASN A 12 13.24 22.26 8.72
C ASN A 12 14.14 22.24 7.46
N ILE A 13 13.68 21.62 6.36
CA ILE A 13 14.45 21.54 5.13
C ILE A 13 14.20 22.81 4.30
N GLN A 14 15.26 23.56 4.00
CA GLN A 14 15.18 24.65 3.04
C GLN A 14 15.00 24.07 1.64
N VAL A 15 13.95 24.49 0.93
CA VAL A 15 13.58 23.95 -0.38
C VAL A 15 13.71 25.00 -1.46
N ASP A 16 14.44 24.66 -2.52
CA ASP A 16 14.43 25.39 -3.79
C ASP A 16 13.80 24.45 -4.84
N ASP A 17 12.54 24.68 -5.19
CA ASP A 17 11.75 23.82 -6.06
C ASP A 17 11.24 24.59 -7.27
N SER A 18 11.99 24.53 -8.36
CA SER A 18 11.62 25.13 -9.64
C SER A 18 10.60 24.30 -10.44
N VAL A 19 10.39 23.03 -10.09
CA VAL A 19 9.48 22.11 -10.80
C VAL A 19 8.04 22.30 -10.36
N ASN A 20 7.82 22.51 -9.08
CA ASN A 20 6.53 22.75 -8.46
C ASN A 20 5.43 21.71 -8.88
N ALA A 21 5.78 20.44 -8.83
CA ALA A 21 4.89 19.33 -9.17
C ALA A 21 4.71 18.37 -7.97
N PRO A 22 3.64 17.56 -7.94
CA PRO A 22 3.51 16.51 -6.95
C PRO A 22 4.74 15.59 -6.94
N GLY A 23 5.40 15.47 -5.79
CA GLY A 23 6.62 14.69 -5.63
C GLY A 23 7.91 15.38 -6.06
N SER A 24 7.90 16.69 -6.38
CA SER A 24 9.11 17.52 -6.36
C SER A 24 9.43 17.97 -4.93
N GLY A 25 10.67 18.37 -4.67
CA GLY A 25 11.15 18.69 -3.32
C GLY A 25 11.45 17.45 -2.47
N PRO A 26 11.60 17.61 -1.15
CA PRO A 26 11.92 16.51 -0.24
C PRO A 26 10.77 15.51 -0.13
N VAL A 27 11.07 14.23 -0.22
CA VAL A 27 10.10 13.13 -0.16
C VAL A 27 10.58 12.09 0.83
N LEU A 28 9.76 11.75 1.81
CA LEU A 28 9.98 10.60 2.70
C LEU A 28 9.36 9.35 2.07
N ILE A 29 10.14 8.28 2.04
CA ILE A 29 9.74 6.97 1.53
C ILE A 29 9.86 5.96 2.66
N GLY A 30 8.82 5.15 2.88
CA GLY A 30 8.83 4.15 3.94
C GLY A 30 7.69 3.14 3.80
N ALA A 31 7.65 2.20 4.73
CA ALA A 31 6.55 1.25 4.87
C ALA A 31 6.15 1.17 6.34
N ILE A 32 4.87 1.43 6.61
CA ILE A 32 4.29 1.34 7.95
C ILE A 32 3.90 -0.12 8.18
N PRO A 33 4.31 -0.75 9.30
CA PRO A 33 3.93 -2.12 9.61
C PRO A 33 2.42 -2.29 9.79
N PHE A 34 1.93 -3.53 9.66
CA PHE A 34 0.54 -3.89 9.96
C PHE A 34 0.13 -3.49 11.38
N ASP A 35 0.99 -3.74 12.35
CA ASP A 35 0.90 -3.14 13.68
C ASP A 35 1.71 -1.83 13.66
N SER A 36 1.02 -0.71 13.53
CA SER A 36 1.63 0.63 13.44
C SER A 36 2.35 1.08 14.72
N GLN A 37 2.25 0.32 15.82
CA GLN A 37 3.02 0.57 17.05
C GLN A 37 4.44 0.00 16.96
N GLN A 38 4.72 -0.89 16.01
CA GLN A 38 6.07 -1.39 15.81
C GLN A 38 6.98 -0.28 15.26
N PRO A 39 8.26 -0.25 15.68
CA PRO A 39 9.23 0.69 15.14
C PRO A 39 9.33 0.58 13.60
N HIS A 40 9.37 1.70 12.94
CA HIS A 40 9.58 1.79 11.50
C HIS A 40 10.20 3.14 11.13
N ASP A 41 10.91 3.15 10.02
CA ASP A 41 11.69 4.28 9.57
C ASP A 41 11.20 4.78 8.21
N PHE A 42 11.37 6.08 7.99
CA PHE A 42 11.25 6.71 6.69
C PHE A 42 12.62 7.11 6.20
N VAL A 43 12.85 6.94 4.91
CA VAL A 43 14.08 7.33 4.23
C VAL A 43 13.83 8.65 3.49
N LEU A 44 14.71 9.63 3.71
CA LEU A 44 14.86 10.80 2.87
C LEU A 44 15.99 10.53 1.87
N PRO A 45 15.71 10.25 0.58
CA PRO A 45 16.74 9.99 -0.40
C PRO A 45 17.62 11.22 -0.64
N LYS A 46 18.94 11.07 -0.65
CA LYS A 46 19.86 12.14 -1.07
C LYS A 46 19.67 12.52 -2.53
N LEU A 47 19.33 11.53 -3.37
CA LEU A 47 19.04 11.67 -4.78
C LEU A 47 17.74 10.99 -5.11
N LEU A 48 16.78 11.73 -5.66
CA LEU A 48 15.49 11.18 -6.09
C LEU A 48 15.29 11.55 -7.57
N VAL A 49 15.14 10.54 -8.41
CA VAL A 49 14.77 10.70 -9.81
C VAL A 49 13.29 10.42 -9.95
N CYS A 50 12.55 11.38 -10.47
CA CYS A 50 11.10 11.28 -10.65
C CYS A 50 10.73 11.36 -12.12
N LYS A 51 9.65 10.66 -12.46
CA LYS A 51 8.93 10.78 -13.72
C LYS A 51 7.43 10.87 -13.42
N SER A 52 6.77 11.89 -13.98
CA SER A 52 5.31 12.03 -13.90
C SER A 52 4.60 11.29 -15.04
N ASP A 53 3.30 11.13 -14.91
CA ASP A 53 2.46 10.44 -15.91
C ASP A 53 2.43 11.20 -17.25
N ASP A 54 2.58 12.53 -17.23
CA ASP A 54 2.72 13.38 -18.43
C ASP A 54 4.11 13.29 -19.08
N GLY A 55 5.01 12.46 -18.53
CA GLY A 55 6.34 12.18 -19.06
C GLY A 55 7.43 13.17 -18.63
N ARG A 56 7.12 14.21 -17.84
CA ARG A 56 8.16 15.10 -17.28
C ARG A 56 9.05 14.32 -16.32
N CYS A 57 10.35 14.59 -16.40
CA CYS A 57 11.34 14.00 -15.50
C CYS A 57 12.06 15.11 -14.74
N TRP A 58 12.34 14.87 -13.46
CA TRP A 58 13.15 15.78 -12.65
C TRP A 58 13.98 15.01 -11.64
N VAL A 59 14.94 15.71 -11.08
CA VAL A 59 15.82 15.20 -10.04
C VAL A 59 15.69 16.11 -8.83
N THR A 60 15.52 15.52 -7.65
CA THR A 60 15.63 16.22 -6.37
C THR A 60 16.90 15.75 -5.67
N THR A 61 17.70 16.69 -5.22
CA THR A 61 18.93 16.42 -4.47
C THR A 61 18.84 17.05 -3.09
N ILE A 62 19.29 16.30 -2.08
CA ILE A 62 19.34 16.76 -0.69
C ILE A 62 20.82 16.88 -0.30
N GLN A 63 21.22 18.08 0.11
CA GLN A 63 22.59 18.38 0.54
C GLN A 63 22.59 18.89 1.97
N ASP A 64 23.68 18.67 2.68
CA ASP A 64 23.91 19.32 3.96
C ASP A 64 24.32 20.78 3.69
N THR A 65 23.75 21.73 4.45
CA THR A 65 23.98 23.17 4.23
C THR A 65 25.43 23.62 4.46
N GLU A 66 26.25 22.80 5.11
CA GLU A 66 27.66 23.07 5.34
C GLU A 66 28.58 22.65 4.15
N LEU A 67 28.05 21.91 3.17
CA LEU A 67 28.80 21.49 2.00
C LEU A 67 28.68 22.50 0.86
N ASP A 68 29.80 22.76 0.23
CA ASP A 68 30.03 23.77 -0.82
C ASP A 68 29.01 23.57 -1.99
N LYS A 69 28.30 24.63 -2.33
CA LYS A 69 27.32 24.65 -3.44
C LYS A 69 27.92 24.37 -4.83
N SER A 70 29.22 24.11 -4.90
CA SER A 70 29.97 23.93 -6.15
C SER A 70 30.08 22.48 -6.62
N GLU A 71 29.69 21.47 -5.81
CA GLU A 71 29.70 20.09 -6.28
C GLU A 71 28.55 19.84 -7.23
N SER A 72 28.86 19.76 -8.52
CA SER A 72 27.93 19.22 -9.52
C SER A 72 27.60 17.76 -9.14
N ILE A 73 26.34 17.46 -8.92
CA ILE A 73 25.92 16.08 -8.67
C ILE A 73 26.08 15.31 -9.97
N ASP A 74 27.04 14.42 -9.99
CA ASP A 74 27.18 13.45 -11.06
C ASP A 74 26.01 12.45 -10.96
N LEU A 75 25.13 12.48 -11.97
CA LEU A 75 24.02 11.52 -12.10
C LEU A 75 24.54 10.20 -12.68
N ASP A 76 25.59 9.64 -12.11
CA ASP A 76 25.99 8.29 -12.48
C ASP A 76 24.93 7.29 -11.92
N LEU A 77 23.96 6.97 -12.77
CA LEU A 77 22.96 5.96 -12.47
C LEU A 77 23.53 4.54 -12.57
N GLY A 78 24.82 4.43 -12.81
CA GLY A 78 25.51 3.17 -13.02
C GLY A 78 25.11 2.45 -14.34
N PRO A 79 25.81 1.38 -14.68
CA PRO A 79 25.48 0.61 -15.88
C PRO A 79 24.12 -0.10 -15.71
N ILE A 80 23.33 -0.09 -16.77
CA ILE A 80 22.10 -0.92 -16.84
C ILE A 80 22.55 -2.39 -16.88
N HIS A 81 22.41 -3.07 -15.74
CA HIS A 81 22.62 -4.51 -15.71
C HIS A 81 21.40 -5.22 -16.33
N ALA A 82 21.64 -6.06 -17.33
CA ALA A 82 20.61 -6.95 -17.83
C ALA A 82 20.17 -7.89 -16.68
N PRO A 83 18.86 -8.20 -16.55
CA PRO A 83 18.39 -9.14 -15.55
C PRO A 83 19.17 -10.45 -15.66
N SER A 84 19.73 -10.89 -14.56
CA SER A 84 20.48 -12.16 -14.55
C SER A 84 19.52 -13.33 -14.73
N ALA A 85 19.66 -14.06 -15.82
CA ALA A 85 18.94 -15.32 -16.04
C ALA A 85 19.64 -16.46 -15.26
N THR A 86 19.79 -16.30 -13.95
CA THR A 86 20.32 -17.40 -13.13
C THR A 86 19.24 -18.45 -12.92
N SER A 87 19.51 -19.67 -13.36
CA SER A 87 18.72 -20.84 -13.01
C SER A 87 18.93 -21.14 -11.51
N SER A 88 18.09 -20.57 -10.66
CA SER A 88 18.11 -20.83 -9.22
C SER A 88 17.12 -21.93 -8.89
N SER A 89 17.50 -22.84 -8.01
CA SER A 89 16.54 -23.74 -7.36
C SER A 89 15.87 -23.00 -6.21
N TYR A 90 14.57 -23.19 -6.11
CA TYR A 90 13.77 -22.58 -5.03
C TYR A 90 13.14 -23.67 -4.17
N THR A 91 13.16 -23.46 -2.87
CA THR A 91 12.43 -24.28 -1.90
C THR A 91 11.40 -23.40 -1.23
N VAL A 92 10.15 -23.86 -1.18
CA VAL A 92 9.05 -23.15 -0.52
C VAL A 92 8.65 -23.93 0.72
N THR A 93 8.70 -23.28 1.87
CA THR A 93 8.29 -23.85 3.16
C THR A 93 7.29 -22.91 3.85
N PRO A 94 6.26 -23.43 4.55
CA PRO A 94 5.40 -22.58 5.35
C PRO A 94 6.20 -21.97 6.51
N GLY A 95 5.93 -20.70 6.84
CA GLY A 95 6.42 -20.09 8.08
C GLY A 95 5.55 -20.52 9.24
N VAL A 96 4.25 -20.23 9.17
CA VAL A 96 3.24 -20.81 10.06
C VAL A 96 2.74 -22.12 9.46
N ASP A 97 2.64 -23.17 10.26
CA ASP A 97 2.10 -24.46 9.80
C ASP A 97 0.62 -24.36 9.39
N ILE A 98 0.20 -25.30 8.54
CA ILE A 98 -1.15 -25.30 7.95
C ILE A 98 -2.23 -25.47 9.02
N GLU A 99 -1.98 -26.25 10.07
CA GLU A 99 -2.97 -26.53 11.13
C GLU A 99 -3.23 -25.25 11.93
N THR A 100 -2.19 -24.52 12.31
CA THR A 100 -2.29 -23.21 12.97
C THR A 100 -3.09 -22.22 12.10
N TYR A 101 -2.79 -22.15 10.80
CA TYR A 101 -3.55 -21.28 9.88
C TYR A 101 -5.03 -21.68 9.82
N LEU A 102 -5.36 -22.96 9.68
CA LEU A 102 -6.74 -23.44 9.62
C LEU A 102 -7.48 -23.22 10.95
N HIS A 103 -6.78 -23.35 12.07
CA HIS A 103 -7.32 -22.99 13.38
C HIS A 103 -7.66 -21.51 13.47
N ALA A 104 -6.75 -20.62 13.02
CA ALA A 104 -6.98 -19.19 12.99
C ALA A 104 -8.19 -18.81 12.11
N VAL A 105 -8.32 -19.41 10.92
CA VAL A 105 -9.47 -19.20 10.03
C VAL A 105 -10.77 -19.67 10.71
N THR A 106 -10.73 -20.80 11.43
CA THR A 106 -11.89 -21.33 12.17
C THR A 106 -12.30 -20.38 13.28
N ALA A 107 -11.34 -19.89 14.08
CA ALA A 107 -11.61 -18.94 15.16
C ALA A 107 -12.22 -17.62 14.61
N ALA A 108 -11.67 -17.10 13.51
CA ALA A 108 -12.21 -15.90 12.87
C ALA A 108 -13.64 -16.12 12.33
N ARG A 109 -13.90 -17.25 11.69
CA ARG A 109 -15.25 -17.63 11.23
C ARG A 109 -16.24 -17.69 12.39
N ASP A 110 -15.85 -18.30 13.50
CA ASP A 110 -16.71 -18.48 14.65
C ASP A 110 -16.97 -17.16 15.38
N ALA A 111 -15.98 -16.25 15.43
CA ALA A 111 -16.15 -14.88 15.91
C ALA A 111 -17.13 -14.08 15.04
N VAL A 112 -17.09 -14.25 13.70
CA VAL A 112 -18.09 -13.65 12.80
C VAL A 112 -19.48 -14.24 13.03
N ARG A 113 -19.60 -15.57 13.15
CA ARG A 113 -20.89 -16.25 13.37
C ARG A 113 -21.55 -15.88 14.70
N SER A 114 -20.74 -15.64 15.73
CA SER A 114 -21.23 -15.18 17.04
C SER A 114 -21.58 -13.69 17.08
N GLY A 115 -21.26 -12.93 16.03
CA GLY A 115 -21.46 -11.48 15.98
C GLY A 115 -20.43 -10.69 16.79
N ALA A 116 -19.35 -11.30 17.26
CA ALA A 116 -18.27 -10.60 17.97
C ALA A 116 -17.52 -9.60 17.05
N ILE A 117 -17.35 -10.01 15.79
CA ILE A 117 -16.81 -9.18 14.69
C ILE A 117 -17.66 -9.40 13.44
N THR A 118 -17.53 -8.51 12.45
CA THR A 118 -18.18 -8.68 11.12
C THR A 118 -17.25 -9.22 10.07
N LYS A 119 -15.94 -8.96 10.21
CA LYS A 119 -14.91 -9.39 9.26
C LYS A 119 -13.57 -9.53 9.97
N ALA A 120 -12.79 -10.53 9.57
CA ALA A 120 -11.34 -10.59 9.79
C ALA A 120 -10.67 -11.21 8.58
N VAL A 121 -9.46 -10.74 8.26
CA VAL A 121 -8.60 -11.27 7.20
C VAL A 121 -7.45 -12.00 7.87
N ILE A 122 -7.38 -13.31 7.70
CA ILE A 122 -6.33 -14.15 8.26
C ILE A 122 -5.26 -14.39 7.20
N ALA A 123 -4.01 -14.18 7.58
CA ALA A 123 -2.84 -14.37 6.74
C ALA A 123 -1.96 -15.52 7.23
N ARG A 124 -1.10 -15.98 6.35
CA ARG A 124 0.04 -16.82 6.69
C ARG A 124 1.22 -16.48 5.79
N ASP A 125 2.41 -16.74 6.28
CA ASP A 125 3.65 -16.55 5.55
C ASP A 125 4.17 -17.85 4.92
N VAL A 126 5.01 -17.69 3.92
CA VAL A 126 5.82 -18.77 3.34
C VAL A 126 7.24 -18.27 3.14
N PHE A 127 8.22 -19.12 3.39
CA PHE A 127 9.61 -18.86 3.10
C PHE A 127 9.96 -19.41 1.73
N VAL A 128 10.56 -18.56 0.89
CA VAL A 128 11.15 -18.97 -0.38
C VAL A 128 12.65 -18.85 -0.27
N THR A 129 13.32 -19.98 -0.18
CA THR A 129 14.79 -20.06 -0.11
C THR A 129 15.35 -20.31 -1.50
N SER A 130 16.33 -19.52 -1.87
CA SER A 130 17.03 -19.65 -3.17
C SER A 130 18.47 -20.07 -2.94
N SER A 131 19.02 -20.88 -3.87
CA SER A 131 20.44 -21.27 -3.88
C SER A 131 21.38 -20.10 -4.25
N GLN A 132 20.85 -19.03 -4.80
CA GLN A 132 21.57 -17.80 -5.15
C GLN A 132 20.79 -16.58 -4.61
N PRO A 133 21.45 -15.44 -4.39
CA PRO A 133 20.76 -14.20 -4.03
C PRO A 133 19.63 -13.89 -5.00
N ILE A 134 18.48 -13.47 -4.48
CA ILE A 134 17.32 -13.08 -5.31
C ILE A 134 17.60 -11.70 -5.88
N ASP A 135 17.62 -11.58 -7.20
CA ASP A 135 17.75 -10.31 -7.90
C ASP A 135 16.44 -9.53 -7.83
N ILE A 136 16.41 -8.52 -6.95
CA ILE A 136 15.24 -7.66 -6.73
C ILE A 136 14.84 -6.90 -7.99
N HIS A 137 15.79 -6.49 -8.83
CA HIS A 137 15.47 -5.82 -10.10
C HIS A 137 14.67 -6.75 -11.03
N SER A 138 15.08 -8.01 -11.14
CA SER A 138 14.32 -9.02 -11.90
C SER A 138 12.92 -9.26 -11.32
N VAL A 139 12.76 -9.23 -10.00
CA VAL A 139 11.44 -9.34 -9.34
C VAL A 139 10.57 -8.14 -9.71
N LEU A 140 11.08 -6.91 -9.61
CA LEU A 140 10.35 -5.69 -9.96
C LEU A 140 9.93 -5.66 -11.44
N LEU A 141 10.81 -6.10 -12.36
CA LEU A 141 10.47 -6.21 -13.77
C LEU A 141 9.33 -7.21 -14.01
N ARG A 142 9.34 -8.35 -13.33
CA ARG A 142 8.25 -9.33 -13.41
C ARG A 142 6.95 -8.78 -12.83
N LEU A 143 7.01 -8.10 -11.69
CA LEU A 143 5.84 -7.43 -11.11
C LEU A 143 5.28 -6.38 -12.08
N ARG A 144 6.14 -5.57 -12.69
CA ARG A 144 5.73 -4.58 -13.69
C ARG A 144 5.05 -5.22 -14.90
N ASN A 145 5.57 -6.33 -15.39
CA ASN A 145 5.00 -7.00 -16.55
C ASN A 145 3.67 -7.70 -16.25
N SER A 146 3.52 -8.25 -15.04
CA SER A 146 2.31 -8.98 -14.65
C SER A 146 1.25 -8.10 -14.00
N PHE A 147 1.66 -7.02 -13.30
CA PHE A 147 0.81 -6.16 -12.49
C PHE A 147 1.03 -4.67 -12.83
N GLY A 148 1.11 -4.35 -14.13
CA GLY A 148 1.50 -3.03 -14.63
C GLY A 148 0.60 -1.87 -14.18
N SER A 149 -0.66 -2.14 -13.83
CA SER A 149 -1.61 -1.15 -13.27
C SER A 149 -1.50 -0.97 -11.75
N SER A 150 -0.57 -1.69 -11.09
CA SER A 150 -0.40 -1.65 -9.65
C SER A 150 0.73 -0.69 -9.24
N TYR A 151 0.65 -0.17 -8.02
CA TYR A 151 1.74 0.54 -7.35
C TYR A 151 2.84 -0.45 -7.00
N GLN A 152 4.00 -0.32 -7.63
CA GLN A 152 5.15 -1.19 -7.38
C GLN A 152 6.13 -0.49 -6.46
N PHE A 153 6.69 -1.23 -5.53
CA PHE A 153 7.59 -0.66 -4.55
C PHE A 153 8.72 -1.62 -4.18
N SER A 154 9.83 -1.02 -3.78
CA SER A 154 10.96 -1.69 -3.13
C SER A 154 11.54 -0.72 -2.10
N VAL A 155 11.40 -1.03 -0.83
CA VAL A 155 11.86 -0.21 0.29
C VAL A 155 12.56 -1.12 1.30
N ASP A 156 13.87 -1.00 1.41
CA ASP A 156 14.68 -1.75 2.38
C ASP A 156 14.31 -3.26 2.41
N GLY A 157 14.39 -3.90 1.24
CA GLY A 157 14.09 -5.33 1.07
C GLY A 157 12.59 -5.69 1.06
N PHE A 158 11.69 -4.77 1.40
CA PHE A 158 10.26 -4.97 1.25
C PHE A 158 9.84 -4.65 -0.18
N VAL A 159 9.43 -5.67 -0.94
CA VAL A 159 9.12 -5.58 -2.37
C VAL A 159 7.69 -6.04 -2.62
N GLY A 160 6.95 -5.31 -3.42
CA GLY A 160 5.58 -5.69 -3.74
C GLY A 160 4.94 -4.88 -4.85
N ALA A 161 3.70 -5.25 -5.14
CA ALA A 161 2.80 -4.52 -6.02
C ALA A 161 1.39 -4.54 -5.43
N SER A 162 0.73 -3.38 -5.35
CA SER A 162 -0.62 -3.23 -4.81
C SER A 162 -1.49 -2.45 -5.80
N PRO A 163 -2.68 -2.94 -6.16
CA PRO A 163 -3.62 -2.18 -6.99
C PRO A 163 -4.42 -1.15 -6.18
N GLU A 164 -4.33 -1.16 -4.85
CA GLU A 164 -5.13 -0.35 -3.95
C GLU A 164 -4.41 0.96 -3.59
N LEU A 165 -5.13 2.08 -3.71
CA LEU A 165 -4.72 3.37 -3.20
C LEU A 165 -5.37 3.58 -1.83
N LEU A 166 -4.58 3.53 -0.76
CA LEU A 166 -5.08 3.79 0.58
C LEU A 166 -5.59 5.24 0.70
N VAL A 167 -4.72 6.19 0.46
CA VAL A 167 -5.06 7.62 0.46
C VAL A 167 -4.02 8.43 -0.30
N SER A 168 -4.48 9.44 -1.02
CA SER A 168 -3.67 10.49 -1.61
C SER A 168 -4.20 11.85 -1.19
N ILE A 169 -3.32 12.79 -0.86
CA ILE A 169 -3.65 14.18 -0.54
C ILE A 169 -2.76 15.08 -1.39
N VAL A 170 -3.37 15.84 -2.29
CA VAL A 170 -2.67 16.80 -3.17
C VAL A 170 -3.46 18.10 -3.18
N ASP A 171 -2.84 19.20 -2.78
CA ASP A 171 -3.45 20.54 -2.77
C ASP A 171 -4.83 20.60 -2.08
N GLY A 172 -5.00 19.82 -1.01
CA GLY A 172 -6.25 19.70 -0.24
C GLY A 172 -7.31 18.81 -0.87
N GLU A 173 -7.08 18.25 -2.06
CA GLU A 173 -7.90 17.16 -2.59
C GLU A 173 -7.46 15.84 -1.94
N VAL A 174 -8.42 15.07 -1.44
CA VAL A 174 -8.20 13.75 -0.88
C VAL A 174 -8.85 12.71 -1.78
N SER A 175 -8.11 11.64 -2.07
CA SER A 175 -8.64 10.51 -2.83
C SER A 175 -8.22 9.19 -2.22
N SER A 176 -9.06 8.17 -2.40
CA SER A 176 -8.84 6.78 -1.99
C SER A 176 -9.47 5.85 -3.02
N HIS A 177 -8.95 4.63 -3.14
CA HIS A 177 -9.54 3.62 -4.02
C HIS A 177 -9.53 2.27 -3.31
N PRO A 178 -10.42 2.08 -2.31
CA PRO A 178 -10.52 0.83 -1.58
C PRO A 178 -10.96 -0.32 -2.49
N LEU A 179 -10.33 -1.48 -2.26
CA LEU A 179 -10.64 -2.72 -2.94
C LEU A 179 -11.07 -3.78 -1.94
N ALA A 180 -12.17 -4.48 -2.21
CA ALA A 180 -12.57 -5.66 -1.46
C ALA A 180 -13.51 -6.55 -2.27
N GLY A 181 -13.65 -7.82 -1.86
CA GLY A 181 -14.25 -8.83 -2.72
C GLY A 181 -13.28 -9.26 -3.82
N THR A 182 -13.21 -10.56 -4.08
CA THR A 182 -12.21 -11.11 -5.00
C THR A 182 -12.79 -12.27 -5.80
N ALA A 183 -12.52 -12.28 -7.09
CA ALA A 183 -12.72 -13.43 -7.96
C ALA A 183 -11.42 -13.75 -8.72
N PRO A 184 -11.16 -15.01 -9.06
CA PRO A 184 -9.99 -15.36 -9.85
C PRO A 184 -10.09 -14.83 -11.28
N ARG A 185 -8.94 -14.72 -11.95
CA ARG A 185 -8.82 -14.56 -13.39
C ARG A 185 -8.13 -15.76 -13.98
N THR A 186 -8.69 -16.27 -15.07
CA THR A 186 -8.20 -17.48 -15.77
C THR A 186 -7.36 -17.13 -16.99
N GLY A 187 -7.48 -15.88 -17.48
CA GLY A 187 -6.89 -15.44 -18.75
C GLY A 187 -7.79 -15.72 -19.97
N ASP A 188 -8.91 -16.44 -19.79
CA ASP A 188 -9.94 -16.57 -20.82
C ASP A 188 -10.94 -15.42 -20.67
N PRO A 189 -11.09 -14.52 -21.68
CA PRO A 189 -11.94 -13.33 -21.57
C PRO A 189 -13.42 -13.63 -21.25
N ALA A 190 -13.97 -14.73 -21.79
CA ALA A 190 -15.37 -15.07 -21.58
C ALA A 190 -15.62 -15.55 -20.14
N THR A 191 -14.75 -16.41 -19.63
CA THR A 191 -14.80 -16.90 -18.25
C THR A 191 -14.55 -15.75 -17.27
N ASP A 192 -13.56 -14.89 -17.54
CA ASP A 192 -13.23 -13.76 -16.70
C ASP A 192 -14.41 -12.75 -16.62
N ALA A 193 -15.12 -12.51 -17.73
CA ALA A 193 -16.31 -11.67 -17.74
C ALA A 193 -17.47 -12.27 -16.92
N GLN A 194 -17.66 -13.59 -16.96
CA GLN A 194 -18.65 -14.27 -16.13
C GLN A 194 -18.31 -14.19 -14.64
N LEU A 195 -17.04 -14.36 -14.28
CA LEU A 195 -16.56 -14.24 -12.91
C LEU A 195 -16.72 -12.80 -12.41
N ALA A 196 -16.44 -11.79 -13.23
CA ALA A 196 -16.67 -10.38 -12.94
C ALA A 196 -18.16 -10.09 -12.68
N THR A 197 -19.04 -10.59 -13.53
CA THR A 197 -20.49 -10.44 -13.36
C THR A 197 -20.96 -11.11 -12.05
N SER A 198 -20.45 -12.31 -11.76
CA SER A 198 -20.76 -13.00 -10.52
C SER A 198 -20.25 -12.25 -9.28
N LEU A 199 -19.07 -11.62 -9.38
CA LEU A 199 -18.50 -10.80 -8.31
C LEU A 199 -19.37 -9.56 -8.05
N LEU A 200 -19.78 -8.83 -9.10
CA LEU A 200 -20.67 -7.66 -9.01
C LEU A 200 -22.05 -8.00 -8.44
N SER A 201 -22.60 -9.16 -8.75
CA SER A 201 -23.94 -9.59 -8.28
C SER A 201 -23.90 -10.30 -6.92
N SER A 202 -22.73 -10.60 -6.38
CA SER A 202 -22.59 -11.35 -5.11
C SER A 202 -22.90 -10.46 -3.92
N THR A 203 -24.02 -10.70 -3.26
CA THR A 203 -24.41 -10.00 -2.01
C THR A 203 -23.29 -10.06 -0.94
N LYS A 204 -22.64 -11.22 -0.79
CA LYS A 204 -21.52 -11.37 0.15
C LYS A 204 -20.39 -10.40 -0.17
N ASN A 205 -19.94 -10.36 -1.44
CA ASN A 205 -18.82 -9.51 -1.84
C ASN A 205 -19.20 -8.03 -1.78
N GLN A 206 -20.44 -7.67 -2.11
CA GLN A 206 -20.94 -6.30 -1.97
C GLN A 206 -20.96 -5.84 -0.51
N ILE A 207 -21.40 -6.68 0.43
CA ILE A 207 -21.35 -6.37 1.87
C ILE A 207 -19.90 -6.22 2.34
N GLU A 208 -19.02 -7.13 1.92
CA GLU A 208 -17.60 -7.08 2.26
C GLU A 208 -16.95 -5.78 1.77
N HIS A 209 -17.23 -5.38 0.53
CA HIS A 209 -16.72 -4.16 -0.07
C HIS A 209 -17.29 -2.91 0.63
N ARG A 210 -18.59 -2.92 0.94
CA ARG A 210 -19.25 -1.81 1.64
C ARG A 210 -18.63 -1.55 3.02
N ILE A 211 -18.26 -2.58 3.77
CA ILE A 211 -17.57 -2.43 5.06
C ILE A 211 -16.27 -1.64 4.90
N VAL A 212 -15.52 -1.86 3.80
CA VAL A 212 -14.27 -1.15 3.57
C VAL A 212 -14.53 0.30 3.17
N ILE A 213 -15.49 0.55 2.27
CA ILE A 213 -15.91 1.91 1.85
C ILE A 213 -16.32 2.72 3.09
N ASP A 214 -17.24 2.20 3.89
CA ASP A 214 -17.76 2.89 5.08
C ASP A 214 -16.64 3.18 6.07
N ALA A 215 -15.73 2.24 6.31
CA ALA A 215 -14.61 2.45 7.21
C ALA A 215 -13.64 3.55 6.74
N VAL A 216 -13.34 3.61 5.44
CA VAL A 216 -12.49 4.66 4.85
C VAL A 216 -13.21 6.01 4.90
N HIS A 217 -14.48 6.05 4.50
CA HIS A 217 -15.31 7.25 4.51
C HIS A 217 -15.43 7.84 5.91
N ASP A 218 -15.89 7.04 6.89
CA ASP A 218 -16.13 7.50 8.26
C ASP A 218 -14.84 7.96 8.95
N THR A 219 -13.70 7.37 8.54
CA THR A 219 -12.39 7.80 9.04
C THR A 219 -11.96 9.13 8.46
N LEU A 220 -12.13 9.38 7.17
CA LEU A 220 -11.65 10.59 6.49
C LEU A 220 -12.63 11.78 6.57
N LEU A 221 -13.94 11.51 6.56
CA LEU A 221 -14.98 12.54 6.53
C LEU A 221 -14.83 13.66 7.60
N PRO A 222 -14.42 13.37 8.86
CA PRO A 222 -14.26 14.42 9.86
C PRO A 222 -13.26 15.52 9.49
N TRP A 223 -12.34 15.26 8.55
CA TRP A 223 -11.37 16.23 8.06
C TRP A 223 -11.75 16.87 6.72
N CYS A 224 -12.87 16.44 6.14
CA CYS A 224 -13.30 16.88 4.82
C CYS A 224 -14.47 17.86 4.88
N SER A 225 -14.52 18.80 3.97
CA SER A 225 -15.71 19.62 3.70
C SER A 225 -16.77 18.82 2.93
N TYR A 226 -16.33 17.89 2.11
CA TYR A 226 -17.14 16.83 1.51
C TYR A 226 -16.23 15.62 1.19
N LEU A 227 -16.83 14.44 1.14
CA LEU A 227 -16.19 13.21 0.68
C LEU A 227 -17.27 12.32 0.06
N ASP A 228 -17.16 12.10 -1.23
CA ASP A 228 -18.09 11.29 -2.01
C ASP A 228 -17.41 10.06 -2.60
N TRP A 229 -18.17 9.09 -3.02
CA TRP A 229 -17.68 7.92 -3.72
C TRP A 229 -18.58 7.52 -4.87
N GLU A 230 -18.06 6.77 -5.83
CA GLU A 230 -18.83 6.22 -6.95
C GLU A 230 -19.98 5.34 -6.42
N PRO A 231 -21.22 5.55 -6.93
CA PRO A 231 -22.40 4.85 -6.41
C PRO A 231 -22.36 3.34 -6.65
N GLU A 232 -21.63 2.90 -7.67
CA GLU A 232 -21.49 1.49 -8.05
C GLU A 232 -20.01 1.11 -8.09
N ALA A 233 -19.69 -0.07 -7.56
CA ALA A 233 -18.34 -0.60 -7.62
C ALA A 233 -17.98 -1.00 -9.05
N SER A 234 -16.75 -0.76 -9.43
CA SER A 234 -16.16 -1.19 -10.70
C SER A 234 -15.32 -2.46 -10.52
N ILE A 235 -15.00 -3.15 -11.62
CA ILE A 235 -14.08 -4.27 -11.60
C ILE A 235 -12.65 -3.75 -11.80
N VAL A 236 -11.80 -4.01 -10.82
CA VAL A 236 -10.35 -3.78 -10.88
C VAL A 236 -9.66 -5.10 -11.15
N ALA A 237 -9.18 -5.27 -12.37
CA ALA A 237 -8.52 -6.50 -12.80
C ALA A 237 -6.99 -6.36 -12.67
N VAL A 238 -6.36 -7.32 -12.01
CA VAL A 238 -4.91 -7.53 -11.98
C VAL A 238 -4.56 -8.85 -12.67
N ALA A 239 -3.31 -9.31 -12.60
CA ALA A 239 -2.86 -10.45 -13.40
C ALA A 239 -3.72 -11.71 -13.25
N ASN A 240 -3.99 -12.12 -12.02
CA ASN A 240 -4.60 -13.41 -11.68
C ASN A 240 -5.89 -13.32 -10.86
N VAL A 241 -6.29 -12.12 -10.49
CA VAL A 241 -7.52 -11.85 -9.74
C VAL A 241 -8.20 -10.58 -10.22
N GLN A 242 -9.46 -10.42 -9.83
CA GLN A 242 -10.24 -9.18 -10.00
C GLN A 242 -10.98 -8.87 -8.70
N HIS A 243 -11.09 -7.58 -8.42
CA HIS A 243 -11.68 -7.04 -7.19
C HIS A 243 -12.84 -6.10 -7.51
N LEU A 244 -13.71 -5.86 -6.53
CA LEU A 244 -14.56 -4.68 -6.53
C LEU A 244 -13.72 -3.49 -6.07
N GLY A 245 -13.79 -2.39 -6.79
CA GLY A 245 -13.15 -1.12 -6.46
C GLY A 245 -14.13 0.04 -6.52
N THR A 246 -13.94 1.03 -5.67
CA THR A 246 -14.77 2.24 -5.62
C THR A 246 -13.86 3.45 -5.42
N HIS A 247 -13.89 4.39 -6.36
CA HIS A 247 -13.17 5.64 -6.20
C HIS A 247 -13.88 6.55 -5.20
N MET A 248 -13.10 7.13 -4.30
CA MET A 248 -13.54 8.14 -3.34
C MET A 248 -12.77 9.42 -3.62
N LEU A 249 -13.46 10.55 -3.61
CA LEU A 249 -12.90 11.87 -3.86
C LEU A 249 -13.53 12.88 -2.91
N GLY A 250 -12.72 13.75 -2.35
CA GLY A 250 -13.19 14.78 -1.44
C GLY A 250 -12.25 15.97 -1.34
N ARG A 251 -12.65 16.92 -0.52
CA ARG A 251 -11.87 18.13 -0.23
C ARG A 251 -11.65 18.25 1.27
N LEU A 252 -10.40 18.38 1.69
CA LEU A 252 -10.07 18.63 3.09
C LEU A 252 -10.53 20.02 3.53
N SER A 253 -10.96 20.12 4.78
CA SER A 253 -11.14 21.38 5.48
C SER A 253 -9.81 21.89 6.02
N GLU A 254 -9.63 23.22 6.11
CA GLU A 254 -8.45 23.78 6.74
C GLU A 254 -8.53 23.72 8.29
N PRO A 255 -7.43 23.50 9.00
CA PRO A 255 -6.09 23.22 8.49
C PRO A 255 -6.00 21.82 7.88
N PHE A 256 -5.33 21.69 6.73
CA PHE A 256 -5.29 20.42 6.01
C PHE A 256 -4.62 19.32 6.82
N LEU A 257 -5.30 18.16 6.82
CA LEU A 257 -4.75 16.93 7.36
C LEU A 257 -3.48 16.54 6.60
N HIS A 258 -2.43 16.19 7.31
CA HIS A 258 -1.24 15.65 6.69
C HIS A 258 -1.46 14.19 6.27
N VAL A 259 -0.92 13.79 5.11
CA VAL A 259 -1.13 12.44 4.56
C VAL A 259 -0.71 11.33 5.53
N LEU A 260 0.35 11.50 6.31
CA LEU A 260 0.75 10.53 7.33
C LEU A 260 -0.32 10.33 8.42
N ASP A 261 -0.99 11.41 8.86
CA ASP A 261 -2.06 11.27 9.85
C ASP A 261 -3.24 10.48 9.27
N ALA A 262 -3.58 10.73 7.99
CA ALA A 262 -4.60 9.98 7.29
C ALA A 262 -4.24 8.48 7.18
N VAL A 263 -2.98 8.18 6.81
CA VAL A 263 -2.49 6.80 6.72
C VAL A 263 -2.58 6.10 8.08
N TYR A 264 -2.08 6.71 9.18
CA TYR A 264 -2.17 6.10 10.51
C TYR A 264 -3.60 5.92 11.01
N ALA A 265 -4.51 6.82 10.63
CA ALA A 265 -5.92 6.68 10.99
C ALA A 265 -6.60 5.52 10.24
N LEU A 266 -6.25 5.32 8.97
CA LEU A 266 -6.83 4.29 8.11
C LEU A 266 -6.22 2.90 8.35
N SER A 267 -4.94 2.82 8.69
CA SER A 267 -4.16 1.57 8.71
C SER A 267 -4.38 0.71 9.96
N PRO A 268 -4.52 -0.61 9.79
CA PRO A 268 -4.91 -1.29 8.56
C PRO A 268 -6.41 -1.15 8.30
N THR A 269 -6.78 -1.10 7.01
CA THR A 269 -8.20 -1.08 6.62
C THR A 269 -8.87 -2.42 6.86
N PRO A 270 -10.21 -2.51 6.85
CA PRO A 270 -10.91 -3.78 6.90
C PRO A 270 -10.61 -4.72 5.71
N ALA A 271 -10.01 -4.21 4.62
CA ALA A 271 -9.57 -5.05 3.51
C ALA A 271 -8.44 -6.01 3.90
N LEU A 272 -7.58 -5.60 4.85
CA LEU A 272 -6.42 -6.36 5.31
C LEU A 272 -6.48 -6.77 6.79
N GLY A 273 -7.20 -6.03 7.62
CA GLY A 273 -7.41 -6.31 9.04
C GLY A 273 -8.77 -6.94 9.29
N GLY A 274 -9.79 -6.11 9.50
CA GLY A 274 -11.17 -6.55 9.76
C GLY A 274 -12.00 -5.46 10.41
N HIS A 275 -13.24 -5.85 10.79
CA HIS A 275 -14.20 -4.90 11.35
C HIS A 275 -15.03 -5.55 12.48
N PRO A 276 -15.34 -4.87 13.59
CA PRO A 276 -14.73 -3.61 14.05
C PRO A 276 -13.21 -3.75 14.27
N ARG A 277 -12.44 -2.73 13.87
CA ARG A 277 -10.97 -2.76 13.75
C ARG A 277 -10.29 -3.35 14.99
N ASP A 278 -10.49 -2.76 16.15
CA ASP A 278 -9.76 -3.15 17.36
C ASP A 278 -10.02 -4.61 17.77
N LYS A 279 -11.28 -5.06 17.64
CA LYS A 279 -11.65 -6.43 17.95
C LYS A 279 -11.04 -7.43 16.94
N ALA A 280 -11.05 -7.07 15.67
CA ALA A 280 -10.50 -7.90 14.61
C ALA A 280 -8.97 -8.00 14.74
N LEU A 281 -8.27 -6.88 14.97
CA LEU A 281 -6.82 -6.88 15.16
C LEU A 281 -6.39 -7.65 16.40
N LYS A 282 -7.15 -7.55 17.50
CA LYS A 282 -6.91 -8.34 18.70
C LYS A 282 -7.02 -9.84 18.41
N LEU A 283 -8.10 -10.27 17.75
CA LEU A 283 -8.27 -11.66 17.36
C LEU A 283 -7.13 -12.15 16.46
N ILE A 284 -6.75 -11.36 15.43
CA ILE A 284 -5.66 -11.68 14.53
C ILE A 284 -4.35 -11.91 15.32
N ALA A 285 -4.00 -11.00 16.22
CA ALA A 285 -2.81 -11.11 17.04
C ALA A 285 -2.81 -12.36 17.94
N GLU A 286 -3.98 -12.82 18.41
CA GLU A 286 -4.13 -13.99 19.25
C GLU A 286 -4.02 -15.31 18.47
N VAL A 287 -4.45 -15.34 17.19
CA VAL A 287 -4.65 -16.62 16.49
C VAL A 287 -3.67 -16.88 15.33
N GLU A 288 -3.05 -15.86 14.73
CA GLU A 288 -2.20 -16.05 13.53
C GLU A 288 -0.87 -16.74 13.82
N GLY A 289 -0.34 -16.61 15.04
CA GLY A 289 0.92 -17.24 15.42
C GLY A 289 2.17 -16.63 14.76
N MET A 290 2.04 -15.46 14.10
CA MET A 290 3.14 -14.75 13.46
C MET A 290 3.01 -13.24 13.60
N SER A 291 4.11 -12.50 13.36
CA SER A 291 4.08 -11.06 13.11
C SER A 291 4.03 -10.82 11.61
N ARG A 292 3.07 -10.02 11.15
CA ARG A 292 3.00 -9.64 9.74
C ARG A 292 4.10 -8.67 9.30
N GLY A 293 4.76 -8.00 10.26
CA GLY A 293 5.74 -6.97 9.94
C GLY A 293 5.12 -5.92 8.99
N ARG A 294 5.75 -5.71 7.84
CA ARG A 294 5.28 -4.78 6.80
C ARG A 294 4.17 -5.36 5.91
N TYR A 295 3.89 -6.66 5.94
CA TYR A 295 2.84 -7.28 5.13
C TYR A 295 1.45 -6.91 5.64
N GLY A 296 0.60 -6.40 4.76
CA GLY A 296 -0.73 -5.92 5.11
C GLY A 296 -0.73 -4.62 5.90
N GLY A 297 0.42 -3.99 6.05
CA GLY A 297 0.58 -2.60 6.41
C GLY A 297 0.59 -1.72 5.15
N ASP A 298 0.84 -0.43 5.33
CA ASP A 298 0.78 0.52 4.23
C ASP A 298 2.14 0.73 3.59
N GLY A 299 2.19 0.59 2.28
CA GLY A 299 3.38 0.89 1.49
C GLY A 299 3.46 2.36 1.13
N ILE A 300 4.65 2.84 0.97
CA ILE A 300 5.12 4.13 0.46
C ILE A 300 4.25 5.32 0.84
N CYS A 301 4.61 5.98 1.93
CA CYS A 301 4.12 7.31 2.21
C CYS A 301 4.99 8.34 1.48
N ARG A 302 4.37 9.17 0.64
CA ARG A 302 5.01 10.27 -0.07
C ARG A 302 4.46 11.56 0.49
N SER A 303 5.29 12.38 1.11
CA SER A 303 4.88 13.66 1.66
C SER A 303 5.78 14.76 1.16
N LYS A 304 5.17 15.81 0.59
CA LYS A 304 5.79 17.12 0.40
C LYS A 304 5.21 18.03 1.48
N SER A 305 6.05 18.65 2.30
CA SER A 305 5.60 19.78 3.12
C SER A 305 5.45 21.00 2.20
N ARG A 306 4.32 21.65 2.20
CA ARG A 306 4.18 23.07 1.89
C ARG A 306 4.10 23.85 3.17
#